data_1feb9976cb5e0ecbfda6e9ba8ddb9e96
#
_entry.id   1feb9976cb5e0ecbfda6e9ba8ddb9e96
#
_cell.length_a   1.000
_cell.length_b   1.000
_cell.length_c   1.000
_cell.angle_alpha   90.00
_cell.angle_beta   90.00
_cell.angle_gamma   90.00
#
_symmetry.space_group_name_H-M   'P 1'
#
loop_
_entity.id
_entity.type
_entity.pdbx_description
1 polymer ?
#
loop_
_entity_poly.entity_id
_entity_poly.type
_entity_poly.pdbx_seq_one_letter_code
_entity_poly.pdbx_strand_id
1 'polypeptide(L)'
;MQSPIVITGMGTVSPLGCGVKAGWERLLTGHSGISLITRFDTGDLPVKVAGSVPGIDEDPAAGFDPNRVAVAKERRKLELFSLYALAAAEEALTQANWYPTSDADRQATATIVGSGIGGFPTITQAQNTLSTRGHRRLSPFTVPAFLANLAAGNVSIRYGLRGPLGCPVTACAAGLQAIGDGMRLIRNGETDVAIVGGAEACIDPLSLASFHAMKALSTEQEDPASASRPFDRARDGFVMGEGAGILVIETLAHAEARGATPLAILSGYGTSADAHHITAGPEDGRGAAEAMRTALRMARLAPDAINHINAHATSTQVGDRAEIAALRNTFGDALAGIPISATKSATGHLLGAAGGVESIFSALSVMHNRLPPTQNLKDVDQGLDDLDFVSGAARDYPTQHVLCNGFGFGGVNAALIISKI
;
A
#
# COMPACT_ATOMS: atom_id res chain seq x y z
N MET A 1 -8.04 11.17 28.42
CA MET A 1 -7.90 10.27 27.26
C MET A 1 -7.01 10.98 26.25
N GLN A 2 -6.10 10.28 25.59
CA GLN A 2 -5.32 10.87 24.51
C GLN A 2 -6.25 11.24 23.36
N SER A 3 -5.97 12.36 22.67
CA SER A 3 -6.72 12.79 21.49
C SER A 3 -6.64 11.72 20.38
N PRO A 4 -7.72 11.40 19.66
CA PRO A 4 -7.70 10.50 18.53
C PRO A 4 -6.66 10.94 17.48
N ILE A 5 -6.07 9.99 16.76
CA ILE A 5 -5.24 10.29 15.60
C ILE A 5 -6.14 10.27 14.36
N VAL A 6 -6.06 11.32 13.56
CA VAL A 6 -6.87 11.52 12.37
C VAL A 6 -6.01 11.62 11.12
N ILE A 7 -6.59 11.25 10.00
CA ILE A 7 -6.06 11.52 8.67
C ILE A 7 -6.58 12.90 8.26
N THR A 8 -5.69 13.78 7.83
CA THR A 8 -6.04 15.11 7.32
C THR A 8 -5.66 15.29 5.85
N GLY A 9 -4.85 14.40 5.30
CA GLY A 9 -4.52 14.39 3.88
C GLY A 9 -4.18 13.01 3.36
N MET A 10 -4.47 12.78 2.09
CA MET A 10 -4.23 11.53 1.37
C MET A 10 -3.70 11.85 -0.03
N GLY A 11 -2.80 11.01 -0.54
CA GLY A 11 -2.32 11.11 -1.91
C GLY A 11 -1.91 9.76 -2.45
N THR A 12 -2.21 9.50 -3.73
CA THR A 12 -1.94 8.21 -4.37
C THR A 12 -1.31 8.34 -5.74
N VAL A 13 -0.42 7.40 -6.02
CA VAL A 13 0.02 7.02 -7.36
C VAL A 13 -0.16 5.51 -7.45
N SER A 14 -0.92 5.03 -8.41
CA SER A 14 -1.25 3.60 -8.50
C SER A 14 -1.51 3.18 -9.95
N PRO A 15 -1.65 1.89 -10.26
CA PRO A 15 -2.08 1.42 -11.57
C PRO A 15 -3.44 1.97 -12.02
N LEU A 16 -4.26 2.42 -11.06
CA LEU A 16 -5.51 3.12 -11.35
C LEU A 16 -5.32 4.61 -11.66
N GLY A 17 -4.08 5.09 -11.79
CA GLY A 17 -3.72 6.48 -12.07
C GLY A 17 -3.22 7.23 -10.84
N CYS A 18 -2.91 8.51 -11.05
CA CYS A 18 -2.47 9.46 -10.04
C CYS A 18 -3.65 10.24 -9.49
N GLY A 19 -3.64 10.43 -8.17
CA GLY A 19 -4.67 11.16 -7.45
C GLY A 19 -5.74 10.27 -6.82
N VAL A 20 -6.06 10.59 -5.57
CA VAL A 20 -7.01 9.83 -4.73
C VAL A 20 -8.38 9.72 -5.39
N LYS A 21 -8.90 10.82 -5.95
CA LYS A 21 -10.21 10.84 -6.58
C LYS A 21 -10.27 9.91 -7.80
N ALA A 22 -9.31 10.03 -8.71
CA ALA A 22 -9.27 9.22 -9.94
C ALA A 22 -9.13 7.73 -9.61
N GLY A 23 -8.20 7.38 -8.71
CA GLY A 23 -8.00 6.00 -8.26
C GLY A 23 -9.26 5.39 -7.64
N TRP A 24 -9.95 6.15 -6.79
CA TRP A 24 -11.18 5.70 -6.14
C TRP A 24 -12.35 5.50 -7.12
N GLU A 25 -12.60 6.46 -8.00
CA GLU A 25 -13.66 6.36 -9.00
C GLU A 25 -13.44 5.16 -9.93
N ARG A 26 -12.22 4.93 -10.37
CA ARG A 26 -11.84 3.79 -11.21
C ARG A 26 -11.98 2.46 -10.46
N LEU A 27 -11.57 2.41 -9.19
CA LEU A 27 -11.75 1.23 -8.36
C LEU A 27 -13.22 0.85 -8.22
N LEU A 28 -14.09 1.82 -7.92
CA LEU A 28 -15.53 1.60 -7.76
C LEU A 28 -16.24 1.18 -9.06
N THR A 29 -15.75 1.63 -10.20
CA THR A 29 -16.32 1.26 -11.52
C THR A 29 -15.80 -0.06 -12.07
N GLY A 30 -14.94 -0.77 -11.31
CA GLY A 30 -14.39 -2.05 -11.72
C GLY A 30 -13.29 -1.92 -12.80
N HIS A 31 -12.62 -0.77 -12.89
CA HIS A 31 -11.47 -0.61 -13.78
C HIS A 31 -10.26 -1.39 -13.26
N SER A 32 -9.63 -2.17 -14.13
CA SER A 32 -8.36 -2.86 -13.83
C SER A 32 -7.18 -2.01 -14.29
N GLY A 33 -6.20 -1.80 -13.39
CA GLY A 33 -4.92 -1.20 -13.73
C GLY A 33 -3.86 -2.23 -14.15
N ILE A 34 -4.27 -3.49 -14.35
CA ILE A 34 -3.37 -4.57 -14.75
C ILE A 34 -3.39 -4.71 -16.27
N SER A 35 -2.22 -4.71 -16.88
CA SER A 35 -2.05 -4.79 -18.33
C SER A 35 -0.76 -5.56 -18.69
N LEU A 36 -0.56 -5.78 -19.99
CA LEU A 36 0.72 -6.28 -20.48
C LEU A 36 1.83 -5.27 -20.21
N ILE A 37 3.00 -5.78 -19.87
CA ILE A 37 4.19 -4.95 -19.62
C ILE A 37 4.69 -4.40 -20.95
N THR A 38 4.76 -3.07 -21.08
CA THR A 38 5.22 -2.35 -22.28
C THR A 38 6.55 -1.62 -22.07
N ARG A 39 6.95 -1.43 -20.81
CA ARG A 39 8.12 -0.64 -20.41
C ARG A 39 9.46 -1.26 -20.85
N PHE A 40 9.51 -2.58 -21.02
CA PHE A 40 10.65 -3.33 -21.51
C PHE A 40 10.20 -4.59 -22.24
N ASP A 41 11.10 -5.15 -23.05
CA ASP A 41 10.85 -6.43 -23.70
C ASP A 41 10.89 -7.57 -22.66
N THR A 42 9.78 -8.25 -22.51
CA THR A 42 9.64 -9.37 -21.59
C THR A 42 10.27 -10.66 -22.14
N GLY A 43 10.63 -10.69 -23.44
CA GLY A 43 11.35 -11.80 -24.07
C GLY A 43 10.71 -13.17 -23.77
N ASP A 44 11.48 -14.07 -23.18
CA ASP A 44 11.08 -15.42 -22.76
C ASP A 44 10.57 -15.51 -21.31
N LEU A 45 10.47 -14.37 -20.59
CA LEU A 45 9.87 -14.36 -19.26
C LEU A 45 8.44 -14.91 -19.33
N PRO A 46 8.06 -15.85 -18.46
CA PRO A 46 6.70 -16.39 -18.46
C PRO A 46 5.65 -15.41 -17.90
N VAL A 47 6.09 -14.39 -17.19
CA VAL A 47 5.24 -13.32 -16.63
C VAL A 47 5.23 -12.13 -17.58
N LYS A 48 4.07 -11.79 -18.11
CA LYS A 48 3.87 -10.72 -19.12
C LYS A 48 3.05 -9.56 -18.59
N VAL A 49 2.44 -9.70 -17.43
CA VAL A 49 1.47 -8.76 -16.88
C VAL A 49 1.98 -8.09 -15.61
N ALA A 50 1.59 -6.85 -15.42
CA ALA A 50 1.87 -6.08 -14.21
C ALA A 50 0.80 -4.99 -14.00
N GLY A 51 0.67 -4.51 -12.76
CA GLY A 51 -0.02 -3.29 -12.41
C GLY A 51 0.94 -2.11 -12.52
N SER A 52 1.21 -1.65 -13.72
CA SER A 52 2.08 -0.50 -13.98
C SER A 52 1.32 0.81 -13.81
N VAL A 53 1.97 1.82 -13.23
CA VAL A 53 1.41 3.17 -13.20
C VAL A 53 1.40 3.74 -14.62
N PRO A 54 0.24 4.15 -15.18
CA PRO A 54 0.16 4.70 -16.51
C PRO A 54 0.90 6.05 -16.59
N GLY A 55 1.63 6.27 -17.68
CA GLY A 55 2.24 7.56 -17.98
C GLY A 55 1.22 8.58 -18.45
N ILE A 56 1.56 9.88 -18.40
CA ILE A 56 0.66 10.96 -18.84
C ILE A 56 0.31 10.84 -20.35
N ASP A 57 1.16 10.23 -21.15
CA ASP A 57 0.89 9.99 -22.57
C ASP A 57 -0.08 8.83 -22.80
N GLU A 58 -0.14 7.87 -21.88
CA GLU A 58 -1.07 6.72 -21.90
C GLU A 58 -2.43 7.10 -21.30
N ASP A 59 -2.42 7.93 -20.27
CA ASP A 59 -3.60 8.41 -19.57
C ASP A 59 -3.52 9.92 -19.31
N PRO A 60 -3.98 10.75 -20.26
CA PRO A 60 -3.92 12.21 -20.11
C PRO A 60 -4.70 12.77 -18.92
N ALA A 61 -5.66 12.00 -18.37
CA ALA A 61 -6.52 12.46 -17.27
C ALA A 61 -5.88 12.22 -15.88
N ALA A 62 -5.19 11.09 -15.71
CA ALA A 62 -4.66 10.68 -14.40
C ALA A 62 -3.30 9.95 -14.52
N GLY A 63 -2.61 10.03 -15.65
CA GLY A 63 -1.29 9.43 -15.83
C GLY A 63 -0.20 10.18 -15.07
N PHE A 64 0.86 9.48 -14.75
CA PHE A 64 2.02 10.01 -14.06
C PHE A 64 2.87 10.88 -14.98
N ASP A 65 3.07 12.13 -14.60
CA ASP A 65 4.01 13.04 -15.27
C ASP A 65 5.22 13.33 -14.35
N PRO A 66 6.36 12.71 -14.58
CA PRO A 66 7.56 12.94 -13.76
C PRO A 66 8.08 14.38 -13.86
N ASN A 67 7.69 15.15 -14.91
CA ASN A 67 8.10 16.54 -15.04
C ASN A 67 7.40 17.47 -14.06
N ARG A 68 6.18 17.11 -13.62
CA ARG A 68 5.47 17.84 -12.56
C ARG A 68 6.10 17.60 -11.19
N VAL A 69 6.71 16.42 -10.98
CA VAL A 69 7.31 16.04 -9.69
C VAL A 69 8.71 16.63 -9.52
N ALA A 70 9.55 16.54 -10.53
CA ALA A 70 10.94 16.98 -10.45
C ALA A 70 11.48 17.42 -11.82
N VAL A 71 12.34 18.44 -11.82
CA VAL A 71 13.02 18.87 -13.05
C VAL A 71 14.01 17.80 -13.53
N ALA A 72 14.32 17.80 -14.83
CA ALA A 72 15.14 16.76 -15.46
C ALA A 72 16.50 16.50 -14.76
N LYS A 73 17.14 17.53 -14.19
CA LYS A 73 18.40 17.41 -13.43
C LYS A 73 18.22 16.63 -12.13
N GLU A 74 17.10 16.81 -11.44
CA GLU A 74 16.78 16.09 -10.19
C GLU A 74 16.36 14.65 -10.49
N ARG A 75 15.53 14.43 -11.51
CA ARG A 75 15.06 13.09 -11.90
C ARG A 75 16.21 12.11 -12.17
N ARG A 76 17.36 12.58 -12.64
CA ARG A 76 18.55 11.72 -12.84
C ARG A 76 19.16 11.17 -11.56
N LYS A 77 18.73 11.67 -10.39
CA LYS A 77 19.22 11.28 -9.07
C LYS A 77 18.19 10.45 -8.29
N LEU A 78 16.94 10.40 -8.77
CA LEU A 78 15.82 9.78 -8.12
C LEU A 78 15.42 8.52 -8.88
N GLU A 79 15.11 7.49 -8.16
CA GLU A 79 14.48 6.30 -8.68
C GLU A 79 12.95 6.47 -8.67
N LEU A 80 12.25 5.66 -9.45
CA LEU A 80 10.83 5.83 -9.72
C LEU A 80 9.97 5.75 -8.44
N PHE A 81 10.27 4.84 -7.50
CA PHE A 81 9.54 4.75 -6.23
C PHE A 81 9.61 6.04 -5.41
N SER A 82 10.76 6.74 -5.43
CA SER A 82 10.91 8.04 -4.79
C SER A 82 10.10 9.14 -5.49
N LEU A 83 10.00 9.08 -6.82
CA LEU A 83 9.16 10.01 -7.60
C LEU A 83 7.67 9.80 -7.28
N TYR A 84 7.23 8.55 -7.18
CA TYR A 84 5.87 8.22 -6.77
C TYR A 84 5.57 8.71 -5.34
N ALA A 85 6.50 8.49 -4.40
CA ALA A 85 6.37 8.99 -3.04
C ALA A 85 6.24 10.51 -2.98
N LEU A 86 7.04 11.24 -3.77
CA LEU A 86 6.99 12.70 -3.85
C LEU A 86 5.66 13.20 -4.42
N ALA A 87 5.13 12.56 -5.47
CA ALA A 87 3.85 12.93 -6.08
C ALA A 87 2.69 12.71 -5.10
N ALA A 88 2.65 11.53 -4.46
CA ALA A 88 1.63 11.22 -3.46
C ALA A 88 1.74 12.12 -2.21
N ALA A 89 2.96 12.44 -1.77
CA ALA A 89 3.17 13.34 -0.65
C ALA A 89 2.70 14.77 -0.96
N GLU A 90 2.90 15.26 -2.17
CA GLU A 90 2.42 16.59 -2.59
C GLU A 90 0.89 16.66 -2.54
N GLU A 91 0.18 15.65 -3.04
CA GLU A 91 -1.27 15.59 -2.99
C GLU A 91 -1.76 15.56 -1.52
N ALA A 92 -1.16 14.69 -0.68
CA ALA A 92 -1.53 14.56 0.73
C ALA A 92 -1.29 15.85 1.53
N LEU A 93 -0.14 16.48 1.35
CA LEU A 93 0.20 17.76 2.01
C LEU A 93 -0.71 18.90 1.55
N THR A 94 -1.05 18.93 0.26
CA THR A 94 -1.98 19.92 -0.30
C THR A 94 -3.36 19.76 0.31
N GLN A 95 -3.90 18.54 0.37
CA GLN A 95 -5.20 18.28 0.99
C GLN A 95 -5.20 18.60 2.49
N ALA A 96 -4.13 18.24 3.20
CA ALA A 96 -3.99 18.56 4.61
C ALA A 96 -3.77 20.06 4.88
N ASN A 97 -3.45 20.86 3.86
CA ASN A 97 -2.95 22.22 4.00
C ASN A 97 -1.81 22.30 5.04
N TRP A 98 -0.82 21.37 4.91
CA TRP A 98 0.31 21.27 5.83
C TRP A 98 1.63 21.51 5.12
N TYR A 99 2.09 22.75 5.17
CA TYR A 99 3.40 23.21 4.67
C TYR A 99 4.10 23.99 5.78
N PRO A 100 4.81 23.30 6.71
CA PRO A 100 5.39 23.94 7.88
C PRO A 100 6.44 24.98 7.51
N THR A 101 6.27 26.19 7.98
CA THR A 101 7.20 27.32 7.75
C THR A 101 8.06 27.61 8.96
N SER A 102 7.57 27.37 10.18
CA SER A 102 8.32 27.53 11.41
C SER A 102 9.31 26.38 11.63
N ASP A 103 10.41 26.65 12.32
CA ASP A 103 11.37 25.62 12.69
C ASP A 103 10.77 24.59 13.66
N ALA A 104 9.86 25.02 14.54
CA ALA A 104 9.16 24.16 15.48
C ALA A 104 8.27 23.14 14.73
N ASP A 105 7.41 23.59 13.81
CA ASP A 105 6.54 22.71 13.04
C ASP A 105 7.32 21.74 12.15
N ARG A 106 8.45 22.19 11.57
CA ARG A 106 9.35 21.33 10.80
C ARG A 106 9.97 20.23 11.67
N GLN A 107 10.36 20.53 12.90
CA GLN A 107 10.88 19.56 13.86
C GLN A 107 9.78 18.64 14.40
N ALA A 108 8.57 19.15 14.54
CA ALA A 108 7.39 18.38 14.98
C ALA A 108 6.73 17.56 13.86
N THR A 109 7.31 17.49 12.65
CA THR A 109 6.76 16.72 11.53
C THR A 109 7.68 15.55 11.18
N ALA A 110 7.23 14.33 11.43
CA ALA A 110 7.90 13.08 11.07
C ALA A 110 7.64 12.68 9.60
N THR A 111 8.54 11.87 9.04
CA THR A 111 8.39 11.30 7.69
C THR A 111 8.73 9.81 7.73
N ILE A 112 7.74 8.94 7.66
CA ILE A 112 7.90 7.48 7.73
C ILE A 112 7.27 6.87 6.48
N VAL A 113 8.09 6.51 5.50
CA VAL A 113 7.62 5.89 4.24
C VAL A 113 8.28 4.53 4.07
N GLY A 114 7.46 3.47 4.11
CA GLY A 114 7.90 2.09 3.95
C GLY A 114 8.17 1.74 2.48
N SER A 115 9.07 0.79 2.27
CA SER A 115 9.34 0.18 0.96
C SER A 115 9.75 -1.27 1.18
N GLY A 116 9.32 -2.17 0.32
CA GLY A 116 9.70 -3.58 0.43
C GLY A 116 11.11 -3.86 -0.08
N ILE A 117 11.50 -3.20 -1.16
CA ILE A 117 12.75 -3.48 -1.90
C ILE A 117 13.55 -2.20 -2.18
N GLY A 118 12.89 -1.06 -2.34
CA GLY A 118 13.52 0.19 -2.75
C GLY A 118 13.86 0.24 -4.25
N GLY A 119 14.95 0.90 -4.62
CA GLY A 119 15.33 1.15 -6.02
C GLY A 119 15.97 -0.06 -6.71
N PHE A 120 15.29 -1.19 -6.77
CA PHE A 120 15.78 -2.43 -7.37
C PHE A 120 16.20 -2.27 -8.84
N PRO A 121 15.43 -1.59 -9.73
CA PRO A 121 15.86 -1.36 -11.12
C PRO A 121 17.18 -0.60 -11.25
N THR A 122 17.47 0.32 -10.33
CA THR A 122 18.76 1.01 -10.28
C THR A 122 19.91 0.05 -10.00
N ILE A 123 19.72 -0.96 -9.13
CA ILE A 123 20.75 -1.99 -8.84
C ILE A 123 21.02 -2.84 -10.06
N THR A 124 19.97 -3.31 -10.74
CA THR A 124 20.12 -4.16 -11.96
C THR A 124 20.79 -3.40 -13.08
N GLN A 125 20.39 -2.13 -13.29
CA GLN A 125 21.03 -1.27 -14.30
C GLN A 125 22.49 -0.94 -13.97
N ALA A 126 22.81 -0.69 -12.70
CA ALA A 126 24.17 -0.43 -12.25
C ALA A 126 25.06 -1.68 -12.44
N GLN A 127 24.57 -2.86 -12.11
CA GLN A 127 25.26 -4.12 -12.35
C GLN A 127 25.55 -4.36 -13.84
N ASN A 128 24.57 -4.12 -14.71
CA ASN A 128 24.76 -4.21 -16.16
C ASN A 128 25.81 -3.19 -16.65
N THR A 129 25.74 -1.95 -16.17
CA THR A 129 26.73 -0.92 -16.50
C THR A 129 28.14 -1.30 -16.07
N LEU A 130 28.29 -1.84 -14.85
CA LEU A 130 29.56 -2.32 -14.32
C LEU A 130 30.15 -3.41 -15.21
N SER A 131 29.34 -4.40 -15.59
CA SER A 131 29.75 -5.56 -16.37
C SER A 131 30.11 -5.20 -17.84
N THR A 132 29.36 -4.27 -18.46
CA THR A 132 29.50 -3.95 -19.88
C THR A 132 30.38 -2.74 -20.15
N ARG A 133 30.48 -1.77 -19.22
CA ARG A 133 31.13 -0.47 -19.41
C ARG A 133 32.20 -0.15 -18.37
N GLY A 134 32.29 -0.95 -17.30
CA GLY A 134 33.26 -0.79 -16.21
C GLY A 134 32.86 0.28 -15.17
N HIS A 135 33.57 0.24 -14.03
CA HIS A 135 33.25 1.04 -12.85
C HIS A 135 33.22 2.58 -13.08
N ARG A 136 34.03 3.08 -14.04
CA ARG A 136 34.10 4.52 -14.35
C ARG A 136 32.80 5.09 -14.95
N ARG A 137 31.88 4.24 -15.37
CA ARG A 137 30.59 4.61 -15.96
C ARG A 137 29.42 4.57 -15.00
N LEU A 138 29.65 4.13 -13.75
CA LEU A 138 28.63 4.16 -12.72
C LEU A 138 28.27 5.62 -12.35
N SER A 139 26.99 5.86 -12.12
CA SER A 139 26.52 7.16 -11.63
C SER A 139 26.95 7.37 -10.19
N PRO A 140 27.40 8.57 -9.78
CA PRO A 140 27.62 8.89 -8.37
C PRO A 140 26.34 8.89 -7.55
N PHE A 141 25.17 8.88 -8.20
CA PHE A 141 23.86 8.83 -7.57
C PHE A 141 23.30 7.40 -7.47
N THR A 142 24.02 6.38 -7.93
CA THR A 142 23.54 4.98 -7.86
C THR A 142 23.12 4.60 -6.45
N VAL A 143 24.01 4.80 -5.46
CA VAL A 143 23.68 4.44 -4.06
C VAL A 143 22.49 5.25 -3.52
N PRO A 144 22.46 6.59 -3.59
CA PRO A 144 21.28 7.34 -3.17
C PRO A 144 20.00 6.96 -3.90
N ALA A 145 20.05 6.53 -5.14
CA ALA A 145 18.85 6.15 -5.91
C ALA A 145 18.22 4.84 -5.43
N PHE A 146 19.03 3.83 -5.03
CA PHE A 146 18.46 2.54 -4.66
C PHE A 146 18.12 2.36 -3.18
N LEU A 147 18.64 3.19 -2.27
CA LEU A 147 18.37 3.02 -0.84
C LEU A 147 16.87 3.19 -0.53
N ALA A 148 16.27 2.20 0.12
CA ALA A 148 14.83 2.16 0.41
C ALA A 148 14.33 3.38 1.23
N ASN A 149 15.16 3.89 2.16
CA ASN A 149 14.81 5.05 2.98
C ASN A 149 14.78 6.38 2.21
N LEU A 150 15.21 6.40 0.94
CA LEU A 150 15.27 7.65 0.17
C LEU A 150 13.91 8.10 -0.35
N ALA A 151 12.86 7.25 -0.34
CA ALA A 151 11.50 7.75 -0.51
C ALA A 151 11.16 8.75 0.61
N ALA A 152 11.29 8.33 1.87
CA ALA A 152 11.11 9.20 3.04
C ALA A 152 12.09 10.39 3.03
N GLY A 153 13.38 10.13 2.74
CA GLY A 153 14.42 11.13 2.70
C GLY A 153 14.16 12.25 1.70
N ASN A 154 13.71 11.92 0.48
CA ASN A 154 13.40 12.92 -0.54
C ASN A 154 12.15 13.75 -0.18
N VAL A 155 11.13 13.16 0.43
CA VAL A 155 9.97 13.89 0.96
C VAL A 155 10.40 14.86 2.05
N SER A 156 11.16 14.39 3.05
CA SER A 156 11.69 15.23 4.13
C SER A 156 12.51 16.41 3.59
N ILE A 157 13.44 16.17 2.66
CA ILE A 157 14.27 17.20 2.05
C ILE A 157 13.43 18.22 1.28
N ARG A 158 12.47 17.77 0.47
CA ARG A 158 11.64 18.63 -0.37
C ARG A 158 10.83 19.63 0.44
N TYR A 159 10.23 19.18 1.54
CA TYR A 159 9.34 19.99 2.37
C TYR A 159 10.00 20.54 3.63
N GLY A 160 11.30 20.26 3.82
CA GLY A 160 12.07 20.75 4.98
C GLY A 160 11.61 20.15 6.31
N LEU A 161 11.08 18.92 6.30
CA LEU A 161 10.58 18.23 7.49
C LEU A 161 11.76 17.66 8.28
N ARG A 162 11.87 17.99 9.57
CA ARG A 162 13.05 17.70 10.39
C ARG A 162 12.75 16.87 11.64
N GLY A 163 11.53 16.34 11.76
CA GLY A 163 11.15 15.35 12.78
C GLY A 163 11.75 13.98 12.49
N PRO A 164 11.36 12.95 13.24
CA PRO A 164 11.82 11.58 13.03
C PRO A 164 11.65 11.13 11.57
N LEU A 165 12.68 10.49 11.03
CA LEU A 165 12.67 9.95 9.67
C LEU A 165 12.90 8.45 9.72
N GLY A 166 12.03 7.68 9.04
CA GLY A 166 12.09 6.24 9.04
C GLY A 166 11.60 5.60 7.74
N CYS A 167 12.03 4.35 7.55
CA CYS A 167 11.59 3.51 6.45
C CYS A 167 11.51 2.07 6.94
N PRO A 168 10.34 1.56 7.34
CA PRO A 168 10.17 0.13 7.54
C PRO A 168 10.42 -0.61 6.21
N VAL A 169 11.29 -1.64 6.27
CA VAL A 169 11.57 -2.53 5.14
C VAL A 169 11.06 -3.91 5.54
N THR A 170 9.74 -4.05 5.57
CA THR A 170 9.02 -5.23 6.04
C THR A 170 8.15 -5.83 4.95
N ALA A 171 8.75 -5.91 3.75
CA ALA A 171 8.11 -6.46 2.55
C ALA A 171 6.71 -5.85 2.33
N CYS A 172 5.69 -6.69 2.11
CA CYS A 172 4.33 -6.24 1.78
C CYS A 172 3.61 -5.51 2.93
N ALA A 173 4.08 -5.63 4.18
CA ALA A 173 3.53 -4.95 5.33
C ALA A 173 4.12 -3.54 5.56
N ALA A 174 5.14 -3.14 4.79
CA ALA A 174 5.95 -1.94 5.04
C ALA A 174 5.11 -0.65 5.12
N GLY A 175 4.17 -0.46 4.21
CA GLY A 175 3.31 0.73 4.20
C GLY A 175 2.38 0.82 5.41
N LEU A 176 1.73 -0.29 5.81
CA LEU A 176 0.91 -0.31 7.02
C LEU A 176 1.76 -0.11 8.28
N GLN A 177 2.94 -0.71 8.34
CA GLN A 177 3.84 -0.52 9.46
C GLN A 177 4.29 0.94 9.56
N ALA A 178 4.61 1.59 8.45
CA ALA A 178 4.97 3.01 8.44
C ALA A 178 3.86 3.90 9.02
N ILE A 179 2.59 3.62 8.68
CA ILE A 179 1.44 4.32 9.25
C ILE A 179 1.37 4.09 10.76
N GLY A 180 1.49 2.84 11.20
CA GLY A 180 1.46 2.49 12.62
C GLY A 180 2.63 3.07 13.43
N ASP A 181 3.82 3.13 12.85
CA ASP A 181 4.98 3.74 13.49
C ASP A 181 4.80 5.27 13.62
N GLY A 182 4.24 5.94 12.62
CA GLY A 182 3.83 7.34 12.73
C GLY A 182 2.78 7.56 13.83
N MET A 183 1.78 6.68 13.95
CA MET A 183 0.82 6.73 15.06
C MET A 183 1.50 6.60 16.42
N ARG A 184 2.50 5.74 16.55
CA ARG A 184 3.27 5.57 17.80
C ARG A 184 4.05 6.83 18.17
N LEU A 185 4.74 7.44 17.19
CA LEU A 185 5.48 8.69 17.40
C LEU A 185 4.56 9.81 17.91
N ILE A 186 3.40 9.99 17.29
CA ILE A 186 2.42 11.00 17.72
C ILE A 186 1.90 10.68 19.14
N ARG A 187 1.54 9.42 19.43
CA ARG A 187 1.04 9.02 20.75
C ARG A 187 2.07 9.19 21.86
N ASN A 188 3.34 9.01 21.54
CA ASN A 188 4.45 9.21 22.50
C ASN A 188 4.82 10.69 22.66
N GLY A 189 4.23 11.60 21.88
CA GLY A 189 4.57 13.04 21.91
C GLY A 189 5.91 13.38 21.29
N GLU A 190 6.45 12.50 20.44
CA GLU A 190 7.71 12.73 19.73
C GLU A 190 7.53 13.63 18.49
N THR A 191 6.29 13.71 17.98
CA THR A 191 5.92 14.53 16.83
C THR A 191 4.43 14.88 16.88
N ASP A 192 4.03 16.00 16.28
CA ASP A 192 2.63 16.43 16.20
C ASP A 192 1.96 15.95 14.91
N VAL A 193 2.72 15.90 13.82
CA VAL A 193 2.28 15.50 12.49
C VAL A 193 3.21 14.44 11.93
N ALA A 194 2.69 13.46 11.23
CA ALA A 194 3.50 12.48 10.52
C ALA A 194 3.01 12.30 9.06
N ILE A 195 3.97 12.31 8.14
CA ILE A 195 3.77 11.94 6.73
C ILE A 195 4.13 10.47 6.66
N VAL A 196 3.13 9.63 6.39
CA VAL A 196 3.25 8.17 6.52
C VAL A 196 2.70 7.43 5.31
N GLY A 197 3.16 6.23 5.07
CA GLY A 197 2.65 5.39 3.98
C GLY A 197 3.72 4.50 3.37
N GLY A 198 3.61 4.20 2.08
CA GLY A 198 4.56 3.34 1.38
C GLY A 198 4.74 3.70 -0.09
N ALA A 199 5.88 3.34 -0.64
CA ALA A 199 6.21 3.52 -2.05
C ALA A 199 7.03 2.34 -2.59
N GLU A 200 6.73 1.92 -3.81
CA GLU A 200 7.42 0.82 -4.49
C GLU A 200 7.40 0.97 -6.01
N ALA A 201 8.50 0.60 -6.69
CA ALA A 201 8.58 0.55 -8.15
C ALA A 201 9.61 -0.48 -8.58
N CYS A 202 9.28 -1.76 -8.48
CA CYS A 202 10.22 -2.85 -8.76
C CYS A 202 9.77 -3.77 -9.91
N ILE A 203 8.93 -3.27 -10.84
CA ILE A 203 8.62 -3.98 -12.08
C ILE A 203 9.86 -3.94 -12.98
N ASP A 204 10.67 -5.00 -12.91
CA ASP A 204 11.97 -5.16 -13.56
C ASP A 204 12.14 -6.63 -13.97
N PRO A 205 12.83 -6.95 -15.08
CA PRO A 205 13.00 -8.33 -15.55
C PRO A 205 13.56 -9.29 -14.48
N LEU A 206 14.60 -8.86 -13.72
CA LEU A 206 15.18 -9.70 -12.69
C LEU A 206 14.24 -9.92 -11.51
N SER A 207 13.52 -8.88 -11.11
CA SER A 207 12.51 -8.98 -10.04
C SER A 207 11.39 -9.95 -10.44
N LEU A 208 10.82 -9.81 -11.64
CA LEU A 208 9.79 -10.72 -12.14
C LEU A 208 10.29 -12.15 -12.25
N ALA A 209 11.48 -12.38 -12.80
CA ALA A 209 12.09 -13.70 -12.89
C ALA A 209 12.31 -14.33 -11.51
N SER A 210 12.74 -13.53 -10.53
CA SER A 210 13.00 -13.99 -9.17
C SER A 210 11.73 -14.41 -8.44
N PHE A 211 10.66 -13.62 -8.52
CA PHE A 211 9.36 -13.97 -7.95
C PHE A 211 8.70 -15.12 -8.69
N HIS A 212 8.88 -15.21 -10.02
CA HIS A 212 8.41 -16.37 -10.80
C HIS A 212 9.13 -17.66 -10.40
N ALA A 213 10.44 -17.62 -10.14
CA ALA A 213 11.21 -18.77 -9.67
C ALA A 213 10.67 -19.35 -8.34
N MET A 214 10.02 -18.50 -7.54
CA MET A 214 9.33 -18.90 -6.32
C MET A 214 7.90 -19.42 -6.59
N LYS A 215 7.43 -19.42 -7.86
CA LYS A 215 6.05 -19.74 -8.26
C LYS A 215 5.01 -18.85 -7.56
N ALA A 216 5.35 -17.59 -7.33
CA ALA A 216 4.51 -16.65 -6.62
C ALA A 216 3.67 -15.76 -7.55
N LEU A 217 4.07 -15.62 -8.84
CA LEU A 217 3.42 -14.74 -9.82
C LEU A 217 2.44 -15.50 -10.70
N SER A 218 1.34 -14.81 -11.03
CA SER A 218 0.42 -15.25 -12.09
C SER A 218 1.11 -15.24 -13.44
N THR A 219 0.79 -16.22 -14.27
CA THR A 219 1.25 -16.35 -15.66
C THR A 219 0.14 -16.10 -16.69
N GLU A 220 -1.02 -15.63 -16.22
CA GLU A 220 -2.13 -15.23 -17.10
C GLU A 220 -1.70 -14.07 -17.99
N GLN A 221 -1.88 -14.21 -19.29
CA GLN A 221 -1.49 -13.18 -20.26
C GLN A 221 -2.51 -12.98 -21.39
N GLU A 222 -3.46 -13.90 -21.54
CA GLU A 222 -4.51 -13.81 -22.57
C GLU A 222 -5.55 -12.75 -22.18
N ASP A 223 -5.89 -12.69 -20.89
CA ASP A 223 -6.74 -11.66 -20.31
C ASP A 223 -6.04 -10.99 -19.11
N PRO A 224 -5.12 -10.04 -19.37
CA PRO A 224 -4.33 -9.40 -18.32
C PRO A 224 -5.16 -8.83 -17.17
N ALA A 225 -6.33 -8.26 -17.47
CA ALA A 225 -7.20 -7.67 -16.47
C ALA A 225 -7.74 -8.71 -15.47
N SER A 226 -7.79 -9.98 -15.85
CA SER A 226 -8.26 -11.09 -14.99
C SER A 226 -7.13 -11.80 -14.23
N ALA A 227 -5.87 -11.42 -14.42
CA ALA A 227 -4.73 -12.11 -13.83
C ALA A 227 -4.73 -12.09 -12.28
N SER A 228 -5.16 -10.99 -11.66
CA SER A 228 -5.35 -10.91 -10.21
C SER A 228 -6.80 -11.20 -9.84
N ARG A 229 -7.01 -12.34 -9.16
CA ARG A 229 -8.34 -12.87 -8.81
C ARG A 229 -8.35 -13.43 -7.37
N PRO A 230 -8.19 -12.55 -6.36
CA PRO A 230 -8.19 -13.00 -4.96
C PRO A 230 -9.43 -13.82 -4.61
N PHE A 231 -9.23 -14.89 -3.82
CA PHE A 231 -10.25 -15.85 -3.38
C PHE A 231 -10.91 -16.70 -4.47
N ASP A 232 -10.61 -16.43 -5.75
CA ASP A 232 -11.12 -17.26 -6.86
C ASP A 232 -10.40 -18.61 -6.88
N ARG A 233 -11.14 -19.68 -7.24
CA ARG A 233 -10.61 -21.04 -7.31
C ARG A 233 -9.51 -21.19 -8.36
N ALA A 234 -9.59 -20.45 -9.45
CA ALA A 234 -8.63 -20.48 -10.55
C ALA A 234 -7.41 -19.56 -10.38
N ARG A 235 -7.26 -18.90 -9.21
CA ARG A 235 -6.09 -18.04 -8.95
C ARG A 235 -4.78 -18.82 -9.01
N ASP A 236 -3.76 -18.21 -9.59
CA ASP A 236 -2.48 -18.88 -9.89
C ASP A 236 -1.24 -18.12 -9.38
N GLY A 237 -1.43 -17.01 -8.68
CA GLY A 237 -0.36 -16.17 -8.14
C GLY A 237 -0.72 -14.69 -8.11
N PHE A 238 0.15 -13.87 -7.55
CA PHE A 238 -0.07 -12.43 -7.53
C PHE A 238 0.40 -11.76 -8.82
N VAL A 239 -0.15 -10.59 -9.12
CA VAL A 239 0.36 -9.70 -10.17
C VAL A 239 1.17 -8.59 -9.48
N MET A 240 2.43 -8.40 -9.89
CA MET A 240 3.26 -7.32 -9.34
C MET A 240 2.71 -5.96 -9.75
N GLY A 241 2.57 -5.05 -8.79
CA GLY A 241 2.17 -3.66 -9.00
C GLY A 241 3.20 -2.68 -8.45
N GLU A 242 3.02 -1.41 -8.77
CA GLU A 242 3.87 -0.31 -8.31
C GLU A 242 3.05 0.91 -7.95
N GLY A 243 3.63 1.85 -7.19
CA GLY A 243 2.97 3.10 -6.83
C GLY A 243 3.39 3.65 -5.48
N ALA A 244 2.58 4.55 -4.93
CA ALA A 244 2.71 5.10 -3.59
C ALA A 244 1.34 5.46 -3.01
N GLY A 245 1.19 5.29 -1.68
CA GLY A 245 0.08 5.82 -0.93
C GLY A 245 0.60 6.53 0.31
N ILE A 246 0.33 7.82 0.44
CA ILE A 246 0.82 8.68 1.50
C ILE A 246 -0.34 9.34 2.22
N LEU A 247 -0.25 9.36 3.55
CA LEU A 247 -1.20 10.03 4.43
C LEU A 247 -0.48 11.09 5.26
N VAL A 248 -1.21 12.17 5.57
CA VAL A 248 -0.86 13.11 6.63
C VAL A 248 -1.72 12.75 7.83
N ILE A 249 -1.09 12.45 8.95
CA ILE A 249 -1.77 12.09 10.19
C ILE A 249 -1.33 12.98 11.35
N GLU A 250 -2.25 13.26 12.26
CA GLU A 250 -2.03 14.13 13.42
C GLU A 250 -3.08 13.86 14.50
N THR A 251 -2.95 14.45 15.69
CA THR A 251 -4.05 14.36 16.67
C THR A 251 -5.24 15.19 16.23
N LEU A 252 -6.45 14.78 16.59
CA LEU A 252 -7.69 15.57 16.33
C LEU A 252 -7.55 16.98 16.93
N ALA A 253 -7.03 17.10 18.14
CA ALA A 253 -6.84 18.40 18.79
C ALA A 253 -5.89 19.32 18.01
N HIS A 254 -4.80 18.77 17.43
CA HIS A 254 -3.89 19.54 16.59
C HIS A 254 -4.56 19.97 15.29
N ALA A 255 -5.28 19.05 14.62
CA ALA A 255 -6.02 19.33 13.40
C ALA A 255 -7.06 20.46 13.59
N GLU A 256 -7.86 20.38 14.67
CA GLU A 256 -8.84 21.40 15.03
C GLU A 256 -8.18 22.76 15.33
N ALA A 257 -7.10 22.77 16.10
CA ALA A 257 -6.39 24.01 16.47
C ALA A 257 -5.83 24.76 15.25
N ARG A 258 -5.44 24.04 14.18
CA ARG A 258 -4.95 24.66 12.93
C ARG A 258 -6.03 24.79 11.83
N GLY A 259 -7.28 24.41 12.11
CA GLY A 259 -8.40 24.51 11.17
C GLY A 259 -8.36 23.49 10.03
N ALA A 260 -7.67 22.34 10.20
CA ALA A 260 -7.71 21.27 9.23
C ALA A 260 -9.01 20.46 9.32
N THR A 261 -9.40 19.85 8.22
CA THR A 261 -10.57 18.97 8.16
C THR A 261 -10.15 17.54 8.41
N PRO A 262 -10.55 16.90 9.52
CA PRO A 262 -10.32 15.48 9.72
C PRO A 262 -11.14 14.67 8.71
N LEU A 263 -10.53 13.64 8.12
CA LEU A 263 -11.13 12.79 7.09
C LEU A 263 -11.61 11.44 7.65
N ALA A 264 -10.76 10.81 8.47
CA ALA A 264 -11.04 9.54 9.15
C ALA A 264 -10.17 9.42 10.39
N ILE A 265 -10.51 8.50 11.30
CA ILE A 265 -9.75 8.21 12.52
C ILE A 265 -8.92 6.95 12.32
N LEU A 266 -7.64 6.98 12.67
CA LEU A 266 -6.81 5.79 12.84
C LEU A 266 -7.01 5.24 14.26
N SER A 267 -7.98 4.33 14.40
CA SER A 267 -8.47 3.87 15.70
C SER A 267 -7.58 2.80 16.32
N GLY A 268 -7.05 1.89 15.51
CA GLY A 268 -6.28 0.76 15.99
C GLY A 268 -5.18 0.34 15.04
N TYR A 269 -4.10 -0.14 15.61
CA TYR A 269 -2.96 -0.71 14.88
C TYR A 269 -2.39 -1.89 15.65
N GLY A 270 -2.08 -2.97 14.95
CA GLY A 270 -1.46 -4.15 15.53
C GLY A 270 -0.42 -4.75 14.60
N THR A 271 0.64 -5.29 15.20
CA THR A 271 1.67 -6.05 14.49
C THR A 271 1.98 -7.33 15.25
N SER A 272 2.44 -8.33 14.50
CA SER A 272 2.95 -9.60 15.04
C SER A 272 3.99 -10.19 14.11
N ALA A 273 4.64 -11.26 14.56
CA ALA A 273 5.51 -12.07 13.73
C ALA A 273 5.01 -13.53 13.72
N ASP A 274 5.06 -14.18 12.57
CA ASP A 274 4.67 -15.60 12.43
C ASP A 274 5.65 -16.55 13.09
N ALA A 275 6.94 -16.23 13.04
CA ALA A 275 8.05 -17.11 13.46
C ALA A 275 7.90 -18.54 12.88
N HIS A 276 7.59 -18.64 11.59
CA HIS A 276 7.25 -19.90 10.93
C HIS A 276 8.14 -20.20 9.71
N HIS A 277 7.98 -19.45 8.63
CA HIS A 277 8.72 -19.64 7.38
C HIS A 277 9.02 -18.29 6.72
N ILE A 278 10.07 -18.23 5.87
CA ILE A 278 10.50 -16.96 5.25
C ILE A 278 9.53 -16.37 4.24
N THR A 279 8.67 -17.19 3.60
CA THR A 279 7.77 -16.74 2.52
C THR A 279 6.33 -17.19 2.67
N ALA A 280 6.01 -18.00 3.68
CA ALA A 280 4.66 -18.50 3.92
C ALA A 280 4.27 -18.30 5.39
N GLY A 281 3.08 -17.77 5.62
CA GLY A 281 2.46 -17.76 6.94
C GLY A 281 2.02 -19.17 7.37
N PRO A 282 1.79 -19.41 8.67
CA PRO A 282 1.23 -20.66 9.15
C PRO A 282 -0.20 -20.85 8.60
N GLU A 283 -0.56 -22.09 8.27
CA GLU A 283 -1.87 -22.42 7.68
C GLU A 283 -3.05 -22.01 8.57
N ASP A 284 -2.86 -21.99 9.88
CA ASP A 284 -3.86 -21.56 10.85
C ASP A 284 -4.00 -20.02 10.96
N GLY A 285 -3.15 -19.25 10.29
CA GLY A 285 -3.17 -17.78 10.26
C GLY A 285 -2.95 -17.11 11.63
N ARG A 286 -2.39 -17.83 12.62
CA ARG A 286 -2.29 -17.35 14.02
C ARG A 286 -1.56 -16.01 14.17
N GLY A 287 -0.49 -15.77 13.40
CA GLY A 287 0.25 -14.51 13.46
C GLY A 287 -0.60 -13.33 12.95
N ALA A 288 -1.19 -13.45 11.76
CA ALA A 288 -2.10 -12.45 11.23
C ALA A 288 -3.29 -12.18 12.16
N ALA A 289 -3.88 -13.25 12.75
CA ALA A 289 -4.96 -13.12 13.75
C ALA A 289 -4.51 -12.30 14.97
N GLU A 290 -3.27 -12.47 15.46
CA GLU A 290 -2.78 -11.70 16.61
C GLU A 290 -2.57 -10.23 16.26
N ALA A 291 -2.11 -9.90 15.05
CA ALA A 291 -2.03 -8.51 14.59
C ALA A 291 -3.43 -7.85 14.57
N MET A 292 -4.43 -8.54 14.02
CA MET A 292 -5.82 -8.07 13.99
C MET A 292 -6.41 -7.89 15.40
N ARG A 293 -6.23 -8.87 16.30
CA ARG A 293 -6.67 -8.77 17.71
C ARG A 293 -6.00 -7.60 18.44
N THR A 294 -4.72 -7.35 18.14
CA THR A 294 -4.00 -6.21 18.72
C THR A 294 -4.57 -4.89 18.23
N ALA A 295 -4.90 -4.79 16.93
CA ALA A 295 -5.56 -3.61 16.37
C ALA A 295 -6.94 -3.38 17.01
N LEU A 296 -7.77 -4.42 17.18
CA LEU A 296 -9.06 -4.37 17.86
C LEU A 296 -8.92 -3.92 19.32
N ARG A 297 -7.96 -4.50 20.08
CA ARG A 297 -7.69 -4.07 21.47
C ARG A 297 -7.30 -2.61 21.55
N MET A 298 -6.43 -2.13 20.64
CA MET A 298 -6.03 -0.73 20.60
C MET A 298 -7.21 0.19 20.27
N ALA A 299 -8.07 -0.20 19.33
CA ALA A 299 -9.29 0.51 18.98
C ALA A 299 -10.38 0.43 20.06
N ARG A 300 -10.29 -0.51 21.01
CA ARG A 300 -11.33 -0.85 21.99
C ARG A 300 -12.64 -1.28 21.32
N LEU A 301 -12.53 -2.01 20.23
CA LEU A 301 -13.66 -2.54 19.47
C LEU A 301 -13.77 -4.05 19.67
N ALA A 302 -15.01 -4.53 19.75
CA ALA A 302 -15.32 -5.94 19.62
C ALA A 302 -15.23 -6.35 18.13
N PRO A 303 -14.99 -7.63 17.81
CA PRO A 303 -14.87 -8.08 16.44
C PRO A 303 -16.09 -7.74 15.56
N ASP A 304 -17.30 -7.87 16.09
CA ASP A 304 -18.57 -7.59 15.43
C ASP A 304 -18.82 -6.09 15.13
N ALA A 305 -18.00 -5.20 15.68
CA ALA A 305 -18.05 -3.78 15.35
C ALA A 305 -17.43 -3.44 13.98
N ILE A 306 -16.62 -4.34 13.40
CA ILE A 306 -16.02 -4.14 12.08
C ILE A 306 -17.09 -4.33 11.00
N ASN A 307 -17.20 -3.35 10.11
CA ASN A 307 -18.21 -3.35 9.04
C ASN A 307 -17.66 -3.72 7.68
N HIS A 308 -16.35 -3.71 7.51
CA HIS A 308 -15.69 -4.06 6.25
C HIS A 308 -14.25 -4.50 6.50
N ILE A 309 -13.78 -5.46 5.73
CA ILE A 309 -12.38 -5.90 5.71
C ILE A 309 -11.81 -5.62 4.32
N ASN A 310 -10.76 -4.79 4.26
CA ASN A 310 -9.88 -4.68 3.11
C ASN A 310 -8.75 -5.69 3.30
N ALA A 311 -8.88 -6.83 2.63
CA ALA A 311 -8.02 -7.97 2.81
C ALA A 311 -6.64 -7.77 2.16
N HIS A 312 -5.62 -8.39 2.75
CA HIS A 312 -4.31 -8.49 2.12
C HIS A 312 -4.36 -9.29 0.81
N ALA A 313 -5.14 -10.33 0.75
CA ALA A 313 -5.42 -11.25 -0.34
C ALA A 313 -4.72 -10.95 -1.67
N THR A 314 -3.61 -11.63 -1.91
CA THR A 314 -2.71 -11.37 -3.04
C THR A 314 -3.05 -12.17 -4.30
N SER A 315 -4.13 -12.96 -4.30
CA SER A 315 -4.45 -13.92 -5.38
C SER A 315 -3.51 -15.15 -5.40
N THR A 316 -2.88 -15.46 -4.25
CA THR A 316 -2.10 -16.68 -4.08
C THR A 316 -2.92 -17.74 -3.36
N GLN A 317 -2.79 -19.01 -3.74
CA GLN A 317 -3.57 -20.07 -3.12
C GLN A 317 -3.30 -20.21 -1.62
N VAL A 318 -2.04 -20.15 -1.22
CA VAL A 318 -1.63 -20.31 0.18
C VAL A 318 -1.95 -19.06 1.00
N GLY A 319 -1.62 -17.87 0.47
CA GLY A 319 -1.79 -16.60 1.20
C GLY A 319 -3.25 -16.29 1.49
N ASP A 320 -4.12 -16.39 0.49
CA ASP A 320 -5.53 -16.07 0.64
C ASP A 320 -6.23 -17.03 1.64
N ARG A 321 -5.88 -18.34 1.61
CA ARG A 321 -6.42 -19.33 2.57
C ARG A 321 -5.95 -19.07 3.99
N ALA A 322 -4.67 -18.75 4.17
CA ALA A 322 -4.12 -18.42 5.49
C ALA A 322 -4.77 -17.15 6.06
N GLU A 323 -5.04 -16.15 5.22
CA GLU A 323 -5.78 -14.95 5.66
C GLU A 323 -7.20 -15.28 6.10
N ILE A 324 -7.94 -16.10 5.36
CA ILE A 324 -9.29 -16.54 5.77
C ILE A 324 -9.23 -17.30 7.10
N ALA A 325 -8.24 -18.18 7.30
CA ALA A 325 -8.06 -18.85 8.60
C ALA A 325 -7.82 -17.84 9.73
N ALA A 326 -7.00 -16.81 9.49
CA ALA A 326 -6.76 -15.73 10.44
C ALA A 326 -8.03 -14.91 10.74
N LEU A 327 -8.84 -14.62 9.72
CA LEU A 327 -10.12 -13.93 9.86
C LEU A 327 -11.11 -14.77 10.69
N ARG A 328 -11.27 -16.06 10.37
CA ARG A 328 -12.11 -16.97 11.15
C ARG A 328 -11.66 -17.06 12.62
N ASN A 329 -10.35 -17.13 12.86
CA ASN A 329 -9.75 -17.12 14.19
C ASN A 329 -10.00 -15.83 14.96
N THR A 330 -10.13 -14.69 14.28
CA THR A 330 -10.28 -13.37 14.91
C THR A 330 -11.74 -13.03 15.15
N PHE A 331 -12.62 -13.33 14.19
CA PHE A 331 -14.00 -12.86 14.15
C PHE A 331 -15.02 -13.94 14.55
N GLY A 332 -14.64 -15.25 14.48
CA GLY A 332 -15.58 -16.32 14.73
C GLY A 332 -16.83 -16.22 13.85
N ASP A 333 -18.00 -16.41 14.46
CA ASP A 333 -19.31 -16.38 13.77
C ASP A 333 -19.65 -14.99 13.18
N ALA A 334 -19.06 -13.91 13.72
CA ALA A 334 -19.28 -12.56 13.21
C ALA A 334 -18.76 -12.37 11.77
N LEU A 335 -17.78 -13.18 11.33
CA LEU A 335 -17.15 -13.03 10.02
C LEU A 335 -18.16 -13.16 8.86
N ALA A 336 -19.14 -14.04 8.98
CA ALA A 336 -20.15 -14.27 7.93
C ALA A 336 -20.97 -13.01 7.57
N GLY A 337 -21.08 -12.06 8.50
CA GLY A 337 -21.79 -10.80 8.31
C GLY A 337 -20.91 -9.61 7.93
N ILE A 338 -19.59 -9.80 7.78
CA ILE A 338 -18.67 -8.71 7.48
C ILE A 338 -18.24 -8.76 6.01
N PRO A 339 -18.61 -7.77 5.18
CA PRO A 339 -18.16 -7.70 3.79
C PRO A 339 -16.64 -7.66 3.66
N ILE A 340 -16.11 -8.44 2.71
CA ILE A 340 -14.66 -8.54 2.43
C ILE A 340 -14.38 -8.07 1.01
N SER A 341 -13.43 -7.14 0.86
CA SER A 341 -12.90 -6.71 -0.44
C SER A 341 -11.41 -6.97 -0.54
N ALA A 342 -10.95 -7.28 -1.75
CA ALA A 342 -9.53 -7.41 -2.10
C ALA A 342 -9.20 -6.48 -3.28
N THR A 343 -8.73 -5.28 -2.98
CA THR A 343 -8.48 -4.22 -3.99
C THR A 343 -7.28 -4.53 -4.89
N LYS A 344 -6.44 -5.48 -4.51
CA LYS A 344 -5.36 -6.00 -5.36
C LYS A 344 -5.86 -6.68 -6.63
N SER A 345 -7.13 -7.06 -6.69
CA SER A 345 -7.78 -7.50 -7.92
C SER A 345 -7.77 -6.44 -9.03
N ALA A 346 -7.75 -5.15 -8.66
CA ALA A 346 -7.72 -4.01 -9.58
C ALA A 346 -6.31 -3.44 -9.78
N THR A 347 -5.49 -3.44 -8.75
CA THR A 347 -4.19 -2.76 -8.76
C THR A 347 -3.00 -3.71 -8.94
N GLY A 348 -3.19 -5.02 -8.78
CA GLY A 348 -2.09 -5.90 -8.47
C GLY A 348 -1.55 -5.64 -7.06
N HIS A 349 -0.47 -6.32 -6.71
CA HIS A 349 0.17 -6.21 -5.42
C HIS A 349 1.31 -5.19 -5.46
N LEU A 350 1.13 -4.03 -4.85
CA LEU A 350 2.10 -2.93 -4.84
C LEU A 350 3.22 -3.12 -3.79
N LEU A 351 3.39 -4.32 -3.26
CA LEU A 351 4.42 -4.69 -2.28
C LEU A 351 4.47 -3.70 -1.11
N GLY A 352 5.59 -2.99 -0.91
CA GLY A 352 5.73 -2.03 0.18
C GLY A 352 4.78 -0.82 0.11
N ALA A 353 4.29 -0.47 -1.07
CA ALA A 353 3.31 0.61 -1.25
C ALA A 353 1.86 0.18 -0.94
N ALA A 354 1.56 -1.14 -0.97
CA ALA A 354 0.21 -1.66 -0.87
C ALA A 354 -0.55 -1.12 0.35
N GLY A 355 0.06 -1.20 1.54
CA GLY A 355 -0.58 -0.76 2.78
C GLY A 355 -0.94 0.72 2.80
N GLY A 356 -0.16 1.59 2.16
CA GLY A 356 -0.47 3.01 2.02
C GLY A 356 -1.70 3.25 1.16
N VAL A 357 -1.74 2.65 -0.04
CA VAL A 357 -2.85 2.78 -1.00
C VAL A 357 -4.14 2.17 -0.43
N GLU A 358 -4.06 0.97 0.14
CA GLU A 358 -5.21 0.27 0.72
C GLU A 358 -5.77 0.94 1.97
N SER A 359 -4.94 1.60 2.77
CA SER A 359 -5.39 2.45 3.87
C SER A 359 -6.21 3.65 3.36
N ILE A 360 -5.81 4.25 2.23
CA ILE A 360 -6.57 5.34 1.61
C ILE A 360 -7.92 4.82 1.09
N PHE A 361 -7.96 3.67 0.42
CA PHE A 361 -9.23 3.07 -0.02
C PHE A 361 -10.14 2.71 1.17
N SER A 362 -9.55 2.25 2.29
CA SER A 362 -10.28 1.98 3.51
C SER A 362 -10.84 3.26 4.15
N ALA A 363 -10.09 4.36 4.15
CA ALA A 363 -10.56 5.66 4.61
C ALA A 363 -11.72 6.18 3.74
N LEU A 364 -11.61 6.03 2.41
CA LEU A 364 -12.68 6.40 1.49
C LEU A 364 -13.94 5.53 1.68
N SER A 365 -13.78 4.26 2.03
CA SER A 365 -14.91 3.38 2.34
C SER A 365 -15.71 3.90 3.55
N VAL A 366 -15.06 4.31 4.63
CA VAL A 366 -15.78 4.89 5.79
C VAL A 366 -16.35 6.28 5.50
N MET A 367 -15.65 7.11 4.72
CA MET A 367 -16.10 8.46 4.35
C MET A 367 -17.37 8.43 3.50
N HIS A 368 -17.42 7.51 2.54
CA HIS A 368 -18.46 7.47 1.52
C HIS A 368 -19.51 6.38 1.73
N ASN A 369 -19.37 5.51 2.75
CA ASN A 369 -20.21 4.34 2.97
C ASN A 369 -20.30 3.46 1.71
N ARG A 370 -19.16 3.24 1.06
CA ARG A 370 -19.07 2.54 -0.22
C ARG A 370 -17.92 1.56 -0.22
N LEU A 371 -18.20 0.30 -0.54
CA LEU A 371 -17.23 -0.77 -0.53
C LEU A 371 -16.76 -1.07 -1.96
N PRO A 372 -15.44 -1.12 -2.22
CA PRO A 372 -14.91 -1.47 -3.53
C PRO A 372 -15.11 -2.96 -3.82
N PRO A 373 -15.28 -3.34 -5.11
CA PRO A 373 -15.43 -4.74 -5.47
C PRO A 373 -14.09 -5.50 -5.44
N THR A 374 -14.16 -6.79 -5.14
CA THR A 374 -13.14 -7.77 -5.54
C THR A 374 -13.42 -8.14 -6.98
N GLN A 375 -12.58 -7.69 -7.90
CA GLN A 375 -12.71 -8.02 -9.31
C GLN A 375 -12.28 -9.46 -9.56
N ASN A 376 -12.77 -10.05 -10.66
CA ASN A 376 -12.39 -11.37 -11.13
C ASN A 376 -12.76 -12.56 -10.21
N LEU A 377 -13.49 -12.33 -9.14
CA LEU A 377 -14.03 -13.39 -8.27
C LEU A 377 -15.29 -13.94 -8.91
N LYS A 378 -15.14 -15.00 -9.70
CA LYS A 378 -16.21 -15.67 -10.46
C LYS A 378 -16.63 -16.99 -9.81
N ASP A 379 -15.68 -17.75 -9.30
CA ASP A 379 -15.87 -19.04 -8.64
C ASP A 379 -15.10 -19.05 -7.32
N VAL A 380 -15.84 -18.83 -6.24
CA VAL A 380 -15.26 -18.75 -4.90
C VAL A 380 -14.53 -20.05 -4.54
N ASP A 381 -13.35 -19.96 -3.92
CA ASP A 381 -12.59 -21.15 -3.53
C ASP A 381 -13.37 -22.00 -2.53
N GLN A 382 -13.15 -23.30 -2.58
CA GLN A 382 -13.89 -24.29 -1.79
C GLN A 382 -13.84 -23.98 -0.28
N GLY A 383 -15.00 -24.00 0.36
CA GLY A 383 -15.16 -23.78 1.80
C GLY A 383 -15.18 -22.31 2.21
N LEU A 384 -15.37 -21.39 1.25
CA LEU A 384 -15.51 -19.95 1.49
C LEU A 384 -16.91 -19.42 1.14
N ASP A 385 -17.85 -20.30 0.79
CA ASP A 385 -19.21 -19.94 0.34
C ASP A 385 -20.07 -19.29 1.43
N ASP A 386 -19.67 -19.39 2.70
CA ASP A 386 -20.31 -18.80 3.85
C ASP A 386 -19.87 -17.34 4.12
N LEU A 387 -18.95 -16.80 3.32
CA LEU A 387 -18.39 -15.45 3.51
C LEU A 387 -18.99 -14.44 2.53
N ASP A 388 -19.13 -13.20 3.01
CA ASP A 388 -19.68 -12.10 2.20
C ASP A 388 -18.55 -11.37 1.45
N PHE A 389 -18.21 -11.81 0.25
CA PHE A 389 -17.31 -11.10 -0.63
C PHE A 389 -18.03 -9.99 -1.40
N VAL A 390 -17.48 -8.78 -1.41
CA VAL A 390 -17.96 -7.73 -2.31
C VAL A 390 -17.44 -8.04 -3.71
N SER A 391 -18.26 -8.70 -4.53
CA SER A 391 -17.89 -9.12 -5.88
C SER A 391 -18.75 -8.42 -6.95
N GLY A 392 -18.24 -8.35 -8.19
CA GLY A 392 -18.94 -7.82 -9.34
C GLY A 392 -19.02 -6.29 -9.38
N ALA A 393 -19.66 -5.65 -8.42
CA ALA A 393 -19.84 -4.21 -8.37
C ALA A 393 -19.57 -3.64 -6.96
N ALA A 394 -19.25 -2.35 -6.90
CA ALA A 394 -19.17 -1.63 -5.64
C ALA A 394 -20.50 -1.63 -4.92
N ARG A 395 -20.47 -1.71 -3.58
CA ARG A 395 -21.65 -1.84 -2.73
C ARG A 395 -21.81 -0.63 -1.83
N ASP A 396 -23.01 -0.04 -1.79
CA ASP A 396 -23.38 0.93 -0.76
C ASP A 396 -23.61 0.18 0.55
N TYR A 397 -22.88 0.55 1.60
CA TYR A 397 -22.94 -0.14 2.88
C TYR A 397 -22.57 0.81 4.03
N PRO A 398 -23.41 0.95 5.06
CA PRO A 398 -23.12 1.78 6.23
C PRO A 398 -21.83 1.29 6.90
N THR A 399 -20.79 2.10 6.87
CA THR A 399 -19.44 1.70 7.28
C THR A 399 -18.91 2.65 8.36
N GLN A 400 -18.71 2.14 9.56
CA GLN A 400 -18.13 2.87 10.68
C GLN A 400 -16.66 2.50 10.91
N HIS A 401 -16.30 1.21 10.74
CA HIS A 401 -14.97 0.69 11.01
C HIS A 401 -14.53 -0.25 9.89
N VAL A 402 -13.38 0.00 9.32
CA VAL A 402 -12.74 -0.85 8.31
C VAL A 402 -11.45 -1.41 8.88
N LEU A 403 -11.26 -2.72 8.79
CA LEU A 403 -9.98 -3.38 9.03
C LEU A 403 -9.21 -3.47 7.70
N CYS A 404 -7.96 -3.02 7.68
CA CYS A 404 -7.04 -3.13 6.56
C CYS A 404 -5.84 -3.99 6.96
N ASN A 405 -5.59 -5.06 6.20
CA ASN A 405 -4.55 -6.05 6.48
C ASN A 405 -3.36 -5.92 5.54
N GLY A 406 -2.15 -6.20 6.05
CA GLY A 406 -0.93 -6.31 5.26
C GLY A 406 0.01 -7.35 5.86
N PHE A 407 0.30 -8.41 5.11
CA PHE A 407 1.14 -9.52 5.56
C PHE A 407 2.36 -9.65 4.63
N GLY A 408 3.55 -9.69 5.21
CA GLY A 408 4.81 -9.63 4.46
C GLY A 408 5.66 -10.89 4.60
N PHE A 409 6.46 -11.16 3.58
CA PHE A 409 7.53 -12.13 3.67
C PHE A 409 8.41 -11.85 4.89
N GLY A 410 8.99 -12.88 5.49
CA GLY A 410 9.65 -12.80 6.79
C GLY A 410 8.68 -12.98 7.97
N GLY A 411 7.38 -13.19 7.68
CA GLY A 411 6.34 -13.41 8.68
C GLY A 411 5.92 -12.14 9.42
N VAL A 412 6.02 -10.98 8.79
CA VAL A 412 5.55 -9.72 9.36
C VAL A 412 4.08 -9.53 9.06
N ASN A 413 3.28 -9.33 10.11
CA ASN A 413 1.85 -9.05 9.99
C ASN A 413 1.54 -7.66 10.54
N ALA A 414 0.74 -6.90 9.82
CA ALA A 414 0.22 -5.60 10.24
C ALA A 414 -1.28 -5.51 9.96
N ALA A 415 -2.02 -4.91 10.88
CA ALA A 415 -3.44 -4.64 10.74
C ALA A 415 -3.75 -3.23 11.23
N LEU A 416 -4.55 -2.48 10.49
CA LEU A 416 -4.95 -1.12 10.79
C LEU A 416 -6.47 -1.03 10.84
N ILE A 417 -7.04 -0.34 11.83
CA ILE A 417 -8.47 -0.03 11.87
C ILE A 417 -8.67 1.44 11.62
N ILE A 418 -9.45 1.72 10.59
CA ILE A 418 -9.84 3.07 10.17
C ILE A 418 -11.32 3.26 10.47
N SER A 419 -11.65 4.34 11.16
CA SER A 419 -13.00 4.62 11.63
C SER A 419 -13.52 5.95 11.10
N LYS A 420 -14.82 6.05 11.00
CA LYS A 420 -15.52 7.30 10.65
C LYS A 420 -15.32 8.35 11.76
N ILE A 421 -15.30 9.62 11.37
CA ILE A 421 -15.28 10.76 12.30
C ILE A 421 -16.58 10.80 13.12
#